data_d5b429065ca802b9b407c330cf87e26e
#
_entry.id   d5b429065ca802b9b407c330cf87e26e
#
_cell.length_a   1.000
_cell.length_b   1.000
_cell.length_c   1.000
_cell.angle_alpha   90.00
_cell.angle_beta   90.00
_cell.angle_gamma   90.00
#
_symmetry.space_group_name_H-M   'P 1'
#
loop_
_entity.id
_entity.type
_entity.pdbx_description
1 polymer ?
#
loop_
_entity_poly.entity_id
_entity_poly.type
_entity_poly.pdbx_seq_one_letter_code
_entity_poly.pdbx_strand_id
1 'polypeptide(L)'
;MYKQKINKLLIGTNNKGKLREIKSLLPKKIKIYSTSTFNLRSPVENGKTFKENSLIKSKYFSKKTGLLCLADDSGLEIDFLNKSPGIYSARWGGKYGDFSKAIKRVYKELNKKDKNWKNKKIKARFI
;
A
#
# COMPACT_ATOMS: atom_id res chain seq x y z
N MET A 1 27.55 -6.52 -20.00
CA MET A 1 26.29 -6.46 -19.21
C MET A 1 25.18 -5.86 -20.07
N TYR A 2 24.23 -6.66 -20.47
CA TYR A 2 23.09 -6.16 -21.24
C TYR A 2 22.15 -5.39 -20.30
N LYS A 3 22.05 -4.06 -20.47
CA LYS A 3 21.00 -3.27 -19.82
C LYS A 3 19.68 -3.60 -20.51
N GLN A 4 18.90 -4.44 -19.88
CA GLN A 4 17.53 -4.73 -20.36
C GLN A 4 16.72 -3.43 -20.27
N LYS A 5 16.31 -2.88 -21.42
CA LYS A 5 15.40 -1.72 -21.45
C LYS A 5 14.01 -2.17 -21.05
N ILE A 6 13.48 -1.58 -20.00
CA ILE A 6 12.10 -1.79 -19.59
C ILE A 6 11.20 -1.02 -20.55
N ASN A 7 10.41 -1.73 -21.35
CA ASN A 7 9.47 -1.16 -22.31
C ASN A 7 8.01 -1.25 -21.85
N LYS A 8 7.71 -2.24 -21.02
CA LYS A 8 6.37 -2.54 -20.50
C LYS A 8 6.46 -2.76 -19.00
N LEU A 9 5.52 -2.22 -18.24
CA LEU A 9 5.50 -2.35 -16.80
C LEU A 9 4.05 -2.43 -16.31
N LEU A 10 3.78 -3.41 -15.47
CA LEU A 10 2.53 -3.51 -14.73
C LEU A 10 2.70 -2.80 -13.37
N ILE A 11 1.77 -1.93 -13.04
CA ILE A 11 1.69 -1.37 -11.67
C ILE A 11 0.74 -2.25 -10.87
N GLY A 12 1.31 -2.97 -9.90
CA GLY A 12 0.61 -4.00 -9.11
C GLY A 12 -0.16 -3.40 -7.93
N THR A 13 -1.18 -2.63 -8.23
CA THR A 13 -2.07 -2.06 -7.22
C THR A 13 -3.50 -1.96 -7.75
N ASN A 14 -4.47 -2.23 -6.88
CA ASN A 14 -5.89 -1.98 -7.16
C ASN A 14 -6.35 -0.62 -6.60
N ASN A 15 -5.45 0.14 -5.98
CA ASN A 15 -5.70 1.50 -5.53
C ASN A 15 -5.49 2.49 -6.69
N LYS A 16 -6.58 3.09 -7.17
CA LYS A 16 -6.53 4.02 -8.30
C LYS A 16 -5.68 5.27 -8.04
N GLY A 17 -5.63 5.74 -6.80
CA GLY A 17 -4.80 6.87 -6.40
C GLY A 17 -3.31 6.55 -6.50
N LYS A 18 -2.89 5.41 -5.97
CA LYS A 18 -1.52 4.91 -6.09
C LYS A 18 -1.10 4.67 -7.54
N LEU A 19 -1.98 4.07 -8.34
CA LEU A 19 -1.74 3.85 -9.76
C LEU A 19 -1.43 5.18 -10.48
N ARG A 20 -2.24 6.19 -10.25
CA ARG A 20 -2.08 7.52 -10.85
C ARG A 20 -0.78 8.18 -10.41
N GLU A 21 -0.46 8.12 -9.13
CA GLU A 21 0.75 8.69 -8.55
C GLU A 21 2.00 8.02 -9.10
N ILE A 22 2.08 6.70 -9.06
CA ILE A 22 3.23 5.94 -9.58
C ILE A 22 3.40 6.17 -11.07
N LYS A 23 2.31 6.12 -11.83
CA LYS A 23 2.33 6.37 -13.29
C LYS A 23 2.91 7.74 -13.62
N SER A 24 2.60 8.77 -12.83
CA SER A 24 3.11 10.14 -13.05
C SER A 24 4.61 10.27 -12.85
N LEU A 25 5.22 9.39 -12.07
CA LEU A 25 6.65 9.37 -11.77
C LEU A 25 7.48 8.58 -12.79
N LEU A 26 6.83 7.79 -13.63
CA LEU A 26 7.51 6.92 -14.58
C LEU A 26 7.76 7.61 -15.92
N PRO A 27 8.86 7.26 -16.64
CA PRO A 27 9.11 7.78 -17.96
C PRO A 27 7.98 7.49 -18.95
N LYS A 28 7.56 8.49 -19.72
CA LYS A 28 6.44 8.37 -20.68
C LYS A 28 6.63 7.30 -21.76
N LYS A 29 7.88 6.94 -22.05
CA LYS A 29 8.22 5.88 -23.03
C LYS A 29 7.91 4.46 -22.58
N ILE A 30 7.65 4.26 -21.29
CA ILE A 30 7.29 2.95 -20.74
C ILE A 30 5.79 2.76 -20.89
N LYS A 31 5.37 1.66 -21.55
CA LYS A 31 3.96 1.30 -21.63
C LYS A 31 3.51 0.75 -20.28
N ILE A 32 2.58 1.45 -19.65
CA ILE A 32 2.06 1.11 -18.31
C ILE A 32 0.77 0.30 -18.45
N TYR A 33 0.72 -0.81 -17.74
CA TYR A 33 -0.47 -1.65 -17.57
C TYR A 33 -0.98 -1.54 -16.14
N SER A 34 -2.28 -1.68 -15.97
CA SER A 34 -2.93 -1.73 -14.66
C SER A 34 -3.51 -3.11 -14.39
N THR A 35 -3.75 -3.42 -13.12
CA THR A 35 -4.40 -4.67 -12.71
C THR A 35 -5.83 -4.77 -13.23
N SER A 36 -6.52 -3.63 -13.42
CA SER A 36 -7.86 -3.58 -13.96
C SER A 36 -7.93 -4.04 -15.42
N THR A 37 -6.88 -3.81 -16.22
CA THR A 37 -6.79 -4.30 -17.61
C THR A 37 -6.91 -5.82 -17.68
N PHE A 38 -6.42 -6.54 -16.68
CA PHE A 38 -6.43 -7.99 -16.58
C PHE A 38 -7.51 -8.52 -15.63
N ASN A 39 -8.34 -7.63 -15.08
CA ASN A 39 -9.40 -7.96 -14.11
C ASN A 39 -8.88 -8.78 -12.92
N LEU A 40 -7.71 -8.41 -12.39
CA LEU A 40 -7.05 -9.12 -11.31
C LEU A 40 -7.43 -8.55 -9.94
N ARG A 41 -7.70 -9.46 -9.02
CA ARG A 41 -7.87 -9.14 -7.60
C ARG A 41 -6.52 -9.09 -6.90
N SER A 42 -6.43 -8.34 -5.81
CA SER A 42 -5.24 -8.32 -4.98
C SER A 42 -5.03 -9.65 -4.27
N PRO A 43 -3.79 -10.12 -4.15
CA PRO A 43 -3.46 -11.29 -3.34
C PRO A 43 -3.65 -10.99 -1.86
N VAL A 44 -3.67 -12.04 -1.04
CA VAL A 44 -3.62 -11.89 0.42
C VAL A 44 -2.23 -11.37 0.81
N GLU A 45 -2.21 -10.26 1.52
CA GLU A 45 -0.99 -9.62 2.03
C GLU A 45 -0.74 -10.09 3.46
N ASN A 46 -0.12 -11.24 3.61
CA ASN A 46 0.18 -11.87 4.91
C ASN A 46 1.64 -11.67 5.36
N GLY A 47 2.36 -10.77 4.75
CA GLY A 47 3.71 -10.38 5.15
C GLY A 47 3.71 -9.64 6.50
N LYS A 48 4.86 -9.63 7.15
CA LYS A 48 5.09 -8.95 8.44
C LYS A 48 5.64 -7.55 8.28
N THR A 49 6.06 -7.18 7.07
CA THR A 49 6.63 -5.87 6.75
C THR A 49 6.02 -5.31 5.47
N PHE A 50 6.14 -4.00 5.27
CA PHE A 50 5.76 -3.36 4.01
C PHE A 50 6.50 -3.96 2.81
N LYS A 51 7.79 -4.22 2.96
CA LYS A 51 8.62 -4.85 1.93
C LYS A 51 8.09 -6.24 1.54
N GLU A 52 7.78 -7.07 2.51
CA GLU A 52 7.22 -8.41 2.26
C GLU A 52 5.88 -8.33 1.51
N ASN A 53 4.99 -7.45 1.93
CA ASN A 53 3.69 -7.27 1.28
C ASN A 53 3.81 -6.73 -0.14
N SER A 54 4.70 -5.78 -0.39
CA SER A 54 4.97 -5.29 -1.74
C SER A 54 5.53 -6.39 -2.64
N LEU A 55 6.40 -7.23 -2.10
CA LEU A 55 6.98 -8.36 -2.84
C LEU A 55 5.93 -9.43 -3.16
N ILE A 56 5.03 -9.75 -2.23
CA ILE A 56 3.90 -10.65 -2.47
C ILE A 56 3.06 -10.15 -3.66
N LYS A 57 2.72 -8.86 -3.67
CA LYS A 57 1.94 -8.27 -4.76
C LYS A 57 2.68 -8.31 -6.10
N SER A 58 3.93 -7.88 -6.13
CA SER A 58 4.70 -7.84 -7.39
C SER A 58 4.89 -9.23 -7.99
N LYS A 59 5.22 -10.22 -7.18
CA LYS A 59 5.35 -11.62 -7.64
C LYS A 59 4.02 -12.20 -8.13
N TYR A 60 2.94 -11.96 -7.38
CA TYR A 60 1.61 -12.45 -7.74
C TYR A 60 1.15 -11.91 -9.10
N PHE A 61 1.19 -10.60 -9.27
CA PHE A 61 0.73 -9.97 -10.50
C PHE A 61 1.67 -10.27 -11.69
N SER A 62 2.97 -10.33 -11.46
CA SER A 62 3.94 -10.72 -12.50
C SER A 62 3.68 -12.16 -12.99
N LYS A 63 3.44 -13.08 -12.06
CA LYS A 63 3.12 -14.47 -12.39
C LYS A 63 1.81 -14.59 -13.18
N LYS A 64 0.80 -13.79 -12.85
CA LYS A 64 -0.52 -13.82 -13.53
C LYS A 64 -0.48 -13.22 -14.92
N THR A 65 0.39 -12.26 -15.19
CA THR A 65 0.39 -11.49 -16.44
C THR A 65 1.59 -11.74 -17.34
N GLY A 66 2.67 -12.32 -16.80
CA GLY A 66 3.94 -12.44 -17.51
C GLY A 66 4.69 -11.10 -17.68
N LEU A 67 4.19 -10.02 -17.08
CA LEU A 67 4.81 -8.68 -17.15
C LEU A 67 5.72 -8.43 -15.95
N LEU A 68 6.74 -7.61 -16.16
CA LEU A 68 7.48 -7.02 -15.05
C LEU A 68 6.51 -6.17 -14.23
N CYS A 69 6.48 -6.37 -12.92
CA CYS A 69 5.54 -5.70 -12.04
C CYS A 69 6.25 -4.86 -10.97
N LEU A 70 5.82 -3.62 -10.85
CA LEU A 70 6.15 -2.74 -9.74
C LEU A 70 4.98 -2.72 -8.77
N ALA A 71 5.24 -3.01 -7.50
CA ALA A 71 4.24 -2.90 -6.44
C ALA A 71 4.82 -2.16 -5.24
N ASP A 72 3.94 -1.53 -4.49
CA ASP A 72 4.26 -0.84 -3.24
C ASP A 72 3.43 -1.42 -2.09
N ASP A 73 3.84 -1.12 -0.88
CA ASP A 73 3.01 -1.20 0.30
C ASP A 73 3.31 0.00 1.19
N SER A 74 2.28 0.58 1.77
CA SER A 74 2.39 1.80 2.54
C SER A 74 1.37 1.84 3.67
N GLY A 75 1.63 2.66 4.67
CA GLY A 75 0.71 2.79 5.80
C GLY A 75 1.12 3.86 6.77
N LEU A 76 0.27 4.06 7.77
CA LEU A 76 0.47 4.99 8.87
C LEU A 76 1.05 4.24 10.08
N GLU A 77 2.19 4.68 10.56
CA GLU A 77 2.75 4.22 11.84
C GLU A 77 2.60 5.30 12.90
N ILE A 78 2.01 4.94 14.04
CA ILE A 78 1.83 5.83 15.19
C ILE A 78 2.63 5.25 16.35
N ASP A 79 3.66 5.96 16.81
CA ASP A 79 4.58 5.48 17.86
C ASP A 79 3.83 5.15 19.15
N PHE A 80 2.86 5.99 19.54
CA PHE A 80 2.03 5.77 20.72
C PHE A 80 1.19 4.49 20.69
N LEU A 81 0.91 3.97 19.49
CA LEU A 81 0.19 2.72 19.24
C LEU A 81 1.13 1.58 18.81
N ASN A 82 2.39 1.61 19.21
CA ASN A 82 3.40 0.63 18.83
C ASN A 82 3.49 0.42 17.31
N LYS A 83 3.52 1.53 16.57
CA LYS A 83 3.54 1.59 15.10
C LYS A 83 2.26 1.08 14.41
N SER A 84 1.19 0.84 15.16
CA SER A 84 -0.11 0.54 14.55
C SER A 84 -0.72 1.81 13.93
N PRO A 85 -1.54 1.70 12.88
CA PRO A 85 -1.95 0.49 12.17
C PRO A 85 -0.88 -0.16 11.28
N GLY A 86 0.19 0.55 10.89
CA GLY A 86 1.29 0.02 10.10
C GLY A 86 0.83 -0.72 8.84
N ILE A 87 1.26 -1.96 8.66
CA ILE A 87 0.86 -2.80 7.52
C ILE A 87 -0.65 -3.09 7.45
N TYR A 88 -1.39 -2.83 8.52
CA TYR A 88 -2.85 -3.02 8.60
C TYR A 88 -3.63 -1.74 8.30
N SER A 89 -2.98 -0.67 7.85
CA SER A 89 -3.61 0.64 7.64
C SER A 89 -4.84 0.58 6.75
N ALA A 90 -4.77 -0.09 5.61
CA ALA A 90 -5.90 -0.26 4.72
C ALA A 90 -7.00 -1.15 5.33
N ARG A 91 -6.61 -2.18 6.09
CA ARG A 91 -7.55 -3.12 6.73
C ARG A 91 -8.37 -2.49 7.85
N TRP A 92 -7.84 -1.45 8.49
CA TRP A 92 -8.60 -0.68 9.48
C TRP A 92 -9.79 0.07 8.88
N GLY A 93 -9.77 0.30 7.58
CA GLY A 93 -10.91 0.80 6.81
C GLY A 93 -11.97 -0.24 6.45
N GLY A 94 -11.77 -1.50 6.86
CA GLY A 94 -12.66 -2.60 6.57
C GLY A 94 -12.52 -3.14 5.14
N LYS A 95 -13.46 -4.01 4.75
CA LYS A 95 -13.44 -4.73 3.47
C LYS A 95 -13.36 -3.83 2.23
N TYR A 96 -13.95 -2.65 2.31
CA TYR A 96 -14.06 -1.70 1.19
C TYR A 96 -13.04 -0.57 1.22
N GLY A 97 -12.06 -0.61 2.15
CA GLY A 97 -11.02 0.40 2.27
C GLY A 97 -11.51 1.80 2.58
N ASP A 98 -12.46 1.93 3.49
CA ASP A 98 -13.04 3.21 3.90
C ASP A 98 -12.07 3.96 4.84
N PHE A 99 -11.39 4.98 4.33
CA PHE A 99 -10.45 5.79 5.10
C PHE A 99 -11.10 6.50 6.28
N SER A 100 -12.36 6.92 6.16
CA SER A 100 -13.11 7.52 7.28
C SER A 100 -13.23 6.54 8.45
N LYS A 101 -13.52 5.29 8.15
CA LYS A 101 -13.55 4.18 9.12
C LYS A 101 -12.19 3.96 9.78
N ALA A 102 -11.13 3.94 8.97
CA ALA A 102 -9.76 3.76 9.46
C ALA A 102 -9.35 4.89 10.40
N ILE A 103 -9.64 6.14 10.07
CA ILE A 103 -9.37 7.32 10.90
C ILE A 103 -10.15 7.24 12.21
N LYS A 104 -11.43 6.90 12.17
CA LYS A 104 -12.24 6.71 13.40
C LYS A 104 -11.65 5.64 14.30
N ARG A 105 -11.15 4.57 13.73
CA ARG A 105 -10.48 3.50 14.51
C ARG A 105 -9.18 4.00 15.14
N VAL A 106 -8.39 4.80 14.44
CA VAL A 106 -7.18 5.44 15.03
C VAL A 106 -7.55 6.23 16.29
N TYR A 107 -8.55 7.10 16.22
CA TYR A 107 -9.02 7.86 17.39
C TYR A 107 -9.52 6.96 18.51
N LYS A 108 -10.25 5.92 18.18
CA LYS A 108 -10.74 4.93 19.15
C LYS A 108 -9.59 4.24 19.88
N GLU A 109 -8.57 3.79 19.16
CA GLU A 109 -7.41 3.12 19.75
C GLU A 109 -6.56 4.09 20.60
N LEU A 110 -6.41 5.32 20.17
CA LEU A 110 -5.73 6.37 20.96
C LEU A 110 -6.49 6.64 22.27
N ASN A 111 -7.79 6.83 22.22
CA ASN A 111 -8.62 7.04 23.41
C ASN A 111 -8.63 5.83 24.36
N LYS A 112 -8.61 4.63 23.81
CA LYS A 112 -8.56 3.38 24.58
C LYS A 112 -7.25 3.25 25.35
N LYS A 113 -6.14 3.69 24.76
CA LYS A 113 -4.83 3.65 25.40
C LYS A 113 -4.67 4.75 26.46
N ASP A 114 -5.11 5.96 26.14
CA ASP A 114 -5.07 7.11 27.05
C ASP A 114 -6.08 8.17 26.63
N LYS A 115 -7.07 8.45 27.47
CA LYS A 115 -8.08 9.48 27.20
C LYS A 115 -7.51 10.88 27.05
N ASN A 116 -6.32 11.14 27.59
CA ASN A 116 -5.63 12.41 27.53
C ASN A 116 -4.56 12.48 26.43
N TRP A 117 -4.62 11.60 25.44
CA TRP A 117 -3.62 11.52 24.37
C TRP A 117 -3.45 12.84 23.61
N LYS A 118 -4.49 13.68 23.51
CA LYS A 118 -4.45 14.99 22.83
C LYS A 118 -3.47 15.96 23.50
N ASN A 119 -3.19 15.77 24.78
CA ASN A 119 -2.25 16.59 25.54
C ASN A 119 -0.81 16.05 25.47
N LYS A 120 -0.58 14.96 24.76
CA LYS A 120 0.73 14.33 24.61
C LYS A 120 1.32 14.61 23.23
N LYS A 121 2.65 14.69 23.18
CA LYS A 121 3.38 14.80 21.92
C LYS A 121 3.52 13.43 21.27
N ILE A 122 2.66 13.14 20.31
CA ILE A 122 2.63 11.86 19.60
C ILE A 122 3.26 12.03 18.22
N LYS A 123 4.17 11.12 17.88
CA LYS A 123 4.79 11.06 16.56
C LYS A 123 4.07 10.03 15.69
N ALA A 124 3.85 10.39 14.46
CA ALA A 124 3.32 9.50 13.42
C ALA A 124 4.03 9.76 12.10
N ARG A 125 4.06 8.76 11.23
CA ARG A 125 4.67 8.87 9.90
C ARG A 125 3.96 7.98 8.90
N PHE A 126 3.96 8.39 7.65
CA PHE A 126 3.62 7.52 6.53
C PHE A 126 4.88 6.85 6.00
N ILE A 127 4.78 5.55 5.76
CA ILE A 127 5.81 4.73 5.15
C ILE A 127 5.43 4.49 3.69
#